data_a99e6b87427b4e45a07b1c132a1569ce
#
_entry.id   a99e6b87427b4e45a07b1c132a1569ce
#
_cell.length_a   1.000
_cell.length_b   1.000
_cell.length_c   1.000
_cell.angle_alpha   90.00
_cell.angle_beta   90.00
_cell.angle_gamma   90.00
#
_symmetry.space_group_name_H-M   'P 1'
#
loop_
_entity.id
_entity.type
_entity.pdbx_description
1 polymer ?
#
loop_
_entity_poly.entity_id
_entity_poly.type
_entity_poly.pdbx_seq_one_letter_code
_entity_poly.pdbx_strand_id
1 'polypeptide(L)'
;LYGTMPRFTEFESLDAIVISNKIAKELDLKVGDRVFSYFFDNDIKTRRFFVKGIYETNLSLFDDNVIYANINVVNRLNGWGNKDCSNIEITVDDFNQNEEIADRIADVLPEKPDVNGCFYAVYSIAELFGSIFDWLKLLDLNIWVILALMTCVCCFTIISGLLILILEKTSTIGLLKAVGARSGLIRKIYVFY
;
A
#
# COMPACT_ATOMS: atom_id res chain seq x y z
N LEU A 1 3.86 9.96 13.87
CA LEU A 1 5.15 10.65 14.00
C LEU A 1 5.20 11.34 15.35
N TYR A 2 6.17 11.00 16.18
CA TYR A 2 6.48 11.70 17.43
C TYR A 2 7.70 12.58 17.16
N GLY A 3 7.63 13.89 17.45
CA GLY A 3 8.67 14.86 17.11
C GLY A 3 8.40 15.57 15.78
N THR A 4 9.44 16.12 15.18
CA THR A 4 9.35 16.87 13.92
C THR A 4 10.24 16.24 12.86
N MET A 5 9.75 16.17 11.61
CA MET A 5 10.58 15.81 10.48
C MET A 5 11.57 16.96 10.20
N PRO A 6 12.88 16.74 10.30
CA PRO A 6 13.84 17.79 10.03
C PRO A 6 13.88 18.13 8.54
N ARG A 7 14.07 19.41 8.22
CA ARG A 7 14.37 19.80 6.85
C ARG A 7 15.85 19.53 6.62
N PHE A 8 16.15 18.39 6.02
CA PHE A 8 17.53 17.94 5.77
C PHE A 8 18.37 18.86 4.86
N THR A 9 17.75 19.89 4.30
CA THR A 9 18.43 20.94 3.52
C THR A 9 19.11 22.01 4.36
N GLU A 10 18.81 22.10 5.67
CA GLU A 10 19.38 23.11 6.57
C GLU A 10 20.64 22.58 7.26
N PHE A 11 21.63 23.44 7.47
CA PHE A 11 22.91 23.10 8.10
C PHE A 11 22.73 22.59 9.56
N GLU A 12 21.71 23.07 10.27
CA GLU A 12 21.40 22.65 11.64
C GLU A 12 20.89 21.21 11.76
N SER A 13 20.51 20.60 10.64
CA SER A 13 19.98 19.22 10.60
C SER A 13 20.99 18.16 10.17
N LEU A 14 22.29 18.50 10.06
CA LEU A 14 23.30 17.55 9.59
C LEU A 14 23.42 16.32 10.48
N ASP A 15 23.35 16.48 11.80
CA ASP A 15 23.45 15.38 12.75
C ASP A 15 22.07 14.86 13.23
N ALA A 16 20.97 15.34 12.62
CA ALA A 16 19.63 14.91 12.97
C ALA A 16 19.25 13.62 12.25
N ILE A 17 18.64 12.69 12.99
CA ILE A 17 18.07 11.45 12.43
C ILE A 17 16.63 11.30 12.85
N VAL A 18 15.88 10.57 12.03
CA VAL A 18 14.54 10.07 12.35
C VAL A 18 14.60 8.55 12.33
N ILE A 19 14.19 7.93 13.43
CA ILE A 19 14.24 6.48 13.63
C ILE A 19 12.83 5.91 13.75
N SER A 20 12.68 4.62 13.56
CA SER A 20 11.39 3.96 13.77
C SER A 20 11.06 3.81 15.26
N ASN A 21 9.77 3.68 15.56
CA ASN A 21 9.28 3.40 16.92
C ASN A 21 9.82 2.07 17.46
N LYS A 22 10.05 1.10 16.58
CA LYS A 22 10.63 -0.19 16.94
C LYS A 22 12.08 -0.04 17.41
N ILE A 23 12.91 0.62 16.59
CA ILE A 23 14.32 0.92 16.96
C ILE A 23 14.40 1.77 18.23
N ALA A 24 13.50 2.76 18.36
CA ALA A 24 13.44 3.60 19.54
C ALA A 24 13.15 2.79 20.82
N LYS A 25 12.24 1.83 20.76
CA LYS A 25 11.90 0.94 21.89
C LYS A 25 13.03 -0.05 22.21
N GLU A 26 13.66 -0.63 21.19
CA GLU A 26 14.76 -1.59 21.38
C GLU A 26 15.98 -0.94 22.04
N LEU A 27 16.25 0.31 21.71
CA LEU A 27 17.39 1.06 22.23
C LEU A 27 17.03 2.02 23.39
N ASP A 28 15.78 2.01 23.85
CA ASP A 28 15.23 2.93 24.87
C ASP A 28 15.52 4.40 24.59
N LEU A 29 15.30 4.82 23.33
CA LEU A 29 15.60 6.16 22.85
C LEU A 29 14.34 7.02 22.78
N LYS A 30 14.52 8.32 23.10
CA LYS A 30 13.48 9.35 23.01
C LYS A 30 13.90 10.47 22.07
N VAL A 31 12.94 11.26 21.65
CA VAL A 31 13.20 12.47 20.87
C VAL A 31 14.10 13.42 21.69
N GLY A 32 15.22 13.83 21.11
CA GLY A 32 16.24 14.66 21.74
C GLY A 32 17.46 13.89 22.25
N ASP A 33 17.41 12.56 22.29
CA ASP A 33 18.53 11.74 22.74
C ASP A 33 19.67 11.71 21.73
N ARG A 34 20.86 11.38 22.22
CA ARG A 34 22.09 11.25 21.44
C ARG A 34 22.36 9.79 21.18
N VAL A 35 22.63 9.47 19.91
CA VAL A 35 22.97 8.12 19.46
C VAL A 35 24.35 8.12 18.83
N PHE A 36 25.15 7.12 19.18
CA PHE A 36 26.42 6.86 18.53
C PHE A 36 26.23 5.71 17.55
N SER A 37 26.43 6.00 16.26
CA SER A 37 26.37 4.99 15.20
C SER A 37 27.77 4.63 14.75
N TYR A 38 28.00 3.34 14.61
CA TYR A 38 29.25 2.78 14.13
C TYR A 38 29.06 2.27 12.71
N PHE A 39 29.87 2.77 11.80
CA PHE A 39 29.84 2.36 10.40
C PHE A 39 31.06 1.48 10.15
N PHE A 40 30.80 0.26 9.71
CA PHE A 40 31.81 -0.75 9.43
C PHE A 40 32.02 -0.81 7.92
N ASP A 41 33.06 -0.14 7.46
CA ASP A 41 33.57 -0.21 6.11
C ASP A 41 35.05 -0.62 6.19
N ASN A 42 35.97 -0.08 5.42
CA ASN A 42 37.39 -0.32 5.54
C ASN A 42 37.95 0.10 6.91
N ASP A 43 37.43 1.17 7.46
CA ASP A 43 37.72 1.70 8.81
C ASP A 43 36.43 1.86 9.61
N ILE A 44 36.53 1.66 10.94
CA ILE A 44 35.41 1.89 11.84
C ILE A 44 35.23 3.39 12.02
N LYS A 45 34.16 3.93 11.42
CA LYS A 45 33.80 5.34 11.57
C LYS A 45 32.69 5.49 12.60
N THR A 46 32.88 6.35 13.59
CA THR A 46 31.89 6.65 14.62
C THR A 46 31.31 8.02 14.36
N ARG A 47 29.98 8.11 14.39
CA ARG A 47 29.26 9.39 14.30
C ARG A 47 28.23 9.50 15.40
N ARG A 48 28.04 10.72 15.87
CA ARG A 48 27.03 11.08 16.85
C ARG A 48 25.86 11.74 16.14
N PHE A 49 24.67 11.22 16.41
CA PHE A 49 23.41 11.75 15.89
C PHE A 49 22.47 12.14 17.01
N PHE A 50 21.49 13.00 16.70
CA PHE A 50 20.40 13.38 17.58
C PHE A 50 19.08 12.86 17.01
N VAL A 51 18.29 12.19 17.83
CA VAL A 51 16.95 11.75 17.46
C VAL A 51 16.02 12.96 17.41
N LYS A 52 15.63 13.40 16.22
CA LYS A 52 14.73 14.54 16.00
C LYS A 52 13.27 14.13 15.91
N GLY A 53 13.02 12.90 15.47
CA GLY A 53 11.68 12.33 15.35
C GLY A 53 11.68 10.82 15.40
N ILE A 54 10.51 10.27 15.69
CA ILE A 54 10.26 8.83 15.72
C ILE A 54 9.04 8.59 14.83
N TYR A 55 9.18 7.73 13.82
CA TYR A 55 8.12 7.36 12.91
C TYR A 55 7.63 5.94 13.17
N GLU A 56 6.45 5.61 12.68
CA GLU A 56 5.85 4.28 12.73
C GLU A 56 5.00 4.07 11.48
N THR A 57 5.35 3.04 10.70
CA THR A 57 4.64 2.69 9.47
C THR A 57 3.76 1.45 9.64
N ASN A 58 4.00 0.67 10.68
CA ASN A 58 3.45 -0.68 10.88
C ASN A 58 3.86 -1.67 9.77
N LEU A 59 4.89 -1.36 9.03
CA LEU A 59 5.50 -2.23 8.03
C LEU A 59 6.88 -2.64 8.54
N SER A 60 7.05 -3.90 8.91
CA SER A 60 8.31 -4.42 9.47
C SER A 60 9.51 -4.14 8.59
N LEU A 61 9.33 -4.14 7.27
CA LEU A 61 10.39 -3.87 6.30
C LEU A 61 11.02 -2.49 6.50
N PHE A 62 10.21 -1.48 6.80
CA PHE A 62 10.67 -0.11 7.06
C PHE A 62 11.02 0.10 8.52
N ASP A 63 10.17 -0.39 9.43
CA ASP A 63 10.35 -0.11 10.86
C ASP A 63 11.59 -0.81 11.45
N ASP A 64 12.08 -1.89 10.82
CA ASP A 64 13.24 -2.63 11.29
C ASP A 64 14.57 -2.10 10.72
N ASN A 65 14.56 -1.54 9.51
CA ASN A 65 15.78 -1.35 8.74
C ASN A 65 16.04 0.08 8.28
N VAL A 66 15.08 0.99 8.37
CA VAL A 66 15.21 2.32 7.78
C VAL A 66 15.41 3.40 8.83
N ILE A 67 16.43 4.21 8.62
CA ILE A 67 16.72 5.42 9.39
C ILE A 67 16.88 6.58 8.40
N TYR A 68 16.17 7.67 8.64
CA TYR A 68 16.30 8.87 7.82
C TYR A 68 17.41 9.77 8.38
N ALA A 69 18.36 10.11 7.54
CA ALA A 69 19.49 10.98 7.86
C ALA A 69 19.78 11.96 6.73
N ASN A 70 20.63 12.95 6.98
CA ASN A 70 21.06 13.89 5.95
C ASN A 70 22.00 13.21 4.96
N ILE A 71 21.68 13.31 3.66
CA ILE A 71 22.45 12.71 2.57
C ILE A 71 23.91 13.16 2.56
N ASN A 72 24.19 14.42 2.92
CA ASN A 72 25.56 14.94 2.95
C ASN A 72 26.43 14.23 4.00
N VAL A 73 25.82 13.78 5.11
CA VAL A 73 26.53 13.01 6.13
C VAL A 73 26.82 11.61 5.64
N VAL A 74 25.84 10.96 4.99
CA VAL A 74 26.00 9.63 4.40
C VAL A 74 27.07 9.65 3.31
N ASN A 75 27.07 10.65 2.43
CA ASN A 75 28.07 10.80 1.38
C ASN A 75 29.48 10.97 1.94
N ARG A 76 29.65 11.79 3.00
CA ARG A 76 30.95 11.94 3.67
C ARG A 76 31.44 10.64 4.34
N LEU A 77 30.53 9.86 4.88
CA LEU A 77 30.87 8.57 5.51
C LEU A 77 31.37 7.57 4.47
N ASN A 78 30.72 7.53 3.31
CA ASN A 78 31.06 6.64 2.21
C ASN A 78 32.20 7.18 1.33
N GLY A 79 32.66 8.40 1.54
CA GLY A 79 33.66 9.04 0.67
C GLY A 79 33.11 9.44 -0.70
N TRP A 80 31.79 9.58 -0.81
CA TRP A 80 31.09 9.98 -2.03
C TRP A 80 31.09 11.49 -2.23
N GLY A 81 30.93 11.94 -3.46
CA GLY A 81 30.76 13.34 -3.78
C GLY A 81 29.42 13.90 -3.32
N ASN A 82 29.29 15.21 -3.28
CA ASN A 82 28.06 15.87 -2.81
C ASN A 82 26.85 15.66 -3.73
N LYS A 83 27.03 15.10 -4.92
CA LYS A 83 25.98 14.82 -5.93
C LYS A 83 25.74 13.34 -6.13
N ASP A 84 26.46 12.48 -5.42
CA ASP A 84 26.31 11.05 -5.56
C ASP A 84 25.16 10.57 -4.68
N CYS A 85 24.40 9.61 -5.21
CA CYS A 85 23.33 8.93 -4.49
C CYS A 85 23.24 7.49 -5.00
N SER A 86 22.80 6.56 -4.15
CA SER A 86 22.61 5.17 -4.54
C SER A 86 21.30 4.93 -5.27
N ASN A 87 20.25 5.66 -4.88
CA ASN A 87 18.92 5.52 -5.45
C ASN A 87 18.28 6.89 -5.63
N ILE A 88 17.41 6.99 -6.63
CA ILE A 88 16.55 8.16 -6.87
C ILE A 88 15.11 7.67 -6.81
N GLU A 89 14.33 8.26 -5.93
CA GLU A 89 12.89 8.02 -5.83
C GLU A 89 12.16 9.05 -6.69
N ILE A 90 11.29 8.56 -7.57
CA ILE A 90 10.47 9.38 -8.47
C ILE A 90 9.01 9.18 -8.08
N THR A 91 8.36 10.26 -7.68
CA THR A 91 6.93 10.24 -7.35
C THR A 91 6.10 10.54 -8.58
N VAL A 92 5.08 9.73 -8.80
CA VAL A 92 4.14 9.86 -9.93
C VAL A 92 2.78 10.25 -9.37
N ASP A 93 2.09 11.18 -10.04
CA ASP A 93 0.78 11.68 -9.59
C ASP A 93 -0.34 10.63 -9.72
N ASP A 94 -0.29 9.79 -10.76
CA ASP A 94 -1.26 8.71 -11.00
C ASP A 94 -0.59 7.35 -10.83
N PHE A 95 -1.02 6.62 -9.81
CA PHE A 95 -0.49 5.29 -9.51
C PHE A 95 -0.68 4.28 -10.65
N ASN A 96 -1.76 4.40 -11.43
CA ASN A 96 -2.02 3.47 -12.53
C ASN A 96 -1.01 3.58 -13.69
N GLN A 97 -0.30 4.70 -13.79
CA GLN A 97 0.73 4.93 -14.81
C GLN A 97 2.14 4.53 -14.34
N ASN A 98 2.26 3.97 -13.16
CA ASN A 98 3.54 3.71 -12.51
C ASN A 98 4.42 2.74 -13.32
N GLU A 99 3.83 1.66 -13.83
CA GLU A 99 4.54 0.66 -14.67
C GLU A 99 4.94 1.27 -16.01
N GLU A 100 4.02 1.96 -16.70
CA GLU A 100 4.31 2.61 -17.99
C GLU A 100 5.42 3.66 -17.87
N ILE A 101 5.41 4.43 -16.80
CA ILE A 101 6.46 5.45 -16.57
C ILE A 101 7.79 4.79 -16.22
N ALA A 102 7.79 3.70 -15.45
CA ALA A 102 8.99 2.94 -15.16
C ALA A 102 9.64 2.39 -16.43
N ASP A 103 8.85 1.79 -17.32
CA ASP A 103 9.32 1.30 -18.63
C ASP A 103 9.90 2.43 -19.48
N ARG A 104 9.21 3.57 -19.56
CA ARG A 104 9.69 4.73 -20.31
C ARG A 104 10.99 5.31 -19.76
N ILE A 105 11.20 5.26 -18.45
CA ILE A 105 12.46 5.69 -17.83
C ILE A 105 13.55 4.65 -18.13
N ALA A 106 13.23 3.36 -18.07
CA ALA A 106 14.16 2.29 -18.40
C ALA A 106 14.68 2.39 -19.83
N ASP A 107 13.80 2.72 -20.79
CA ASP A 107 14.16 2.90 -22.21
C ASP A 107 15.13 4.09 -22.44
N VAL A 108 15.12 5.09 -21.57
CA VAL A 108 16.00 6.27 -21.69
C VAL A 108 17.35 6.06 -21.00
N LEU A 109 17.43 5.10 -20.07
CA LEU A 109 18.66 4.83 -19.35
C LEU A 109 19.69 4.11 -20.24
N PRO A 110 20.99 4.42 -20.07
CA PRO A 110 22.02 3.75 -20.84
C PRO A 110 22.15 2.28 -20.44
N GLU A 111 22.15 1.39 -21.41
CA GLU A 111 22.41 -0.06 -21.20
C GLU A 111 23.85 -0.35 -20.77
N LYS A 112 24.75 0.60 -20.99
CA LYS A 112 26.17 0.45 -20.65
C LYS A 112 26.43 0.98 -19.24
N PRO A 113 27.38 0.33 -18.52
CA PRO A 113 27.79 0.86 -17.23
C PRO A 113 28.35 2.28 -17.37
N ASP A 114 28.11 3.08 -16.37
CA ASP A 114 28.64 4.42 -16.20
C ASP A 114 30.19 4.38 -16.02
N VAL A 115 30.81 5.54 -15.93
CA VAL A 115 32.25 5.73 -15.72
C VAL A 115 32.77 5.01 -14.48
N ASN A 116 31.92 4.79 -13.48
CA ASN A 116 32.19 4.07 -12.24
C ASN A 116 31.87 2.56 -12.31
N GLY A 117 31.43 2.06 -13.47
CA GLY A 117 31.04 0.66 -13.66
C GLY A 117 29.65 0.31 -13.10
N CYS A 118 28.83 1.29 -12.76
CA CYS A 118 27.49 1.09 -12.22
C CYS A 118 26.46 0.92 -13.34
N PHE A 119 25.54 -0.03 -13.17
CA PHE A 119 24.37 -0.21 -14.03
C PHE A 119 23.18 0.46 -13.37
N TYR A 120 22.37 1.11 -14.20
CA TYR A 120 21.11 1.69 -13.74
C TYR A 120 19.98 0.68 -13.96
N ALA A 121 19.14 0.51 -12.95
CA ALA A 121 17.93 -0.28 -13.04
C ALA A 121 16.75 0.53 -12.50
N VAL A 122 15.60 0.40 -13.15
CA VAL A 122 14.35 1.03 -12.73
C VAL A 122 13.46 -0.07 -12.19
N TYR A 123 12.87 0.19 -11.06
CA TYR A 123 11.89 -0.71 -10.46
C TYR A 123 10.63 0.08 -10.16
N SER A 124 9.50 -0.45 -10.55
CA SER A 124 8.22 0.08 -10.08
C SER A 124 8.01 -0.29 -8.61
N ILE A 125 7.19 0.47 -7.91
CA ILE A 125 6.85 0.15 -6.51
C ILE A 125 6.15 -1.22 -6.41
N ALA A 126 5.41 -1.61 -7.44
CA ALA A 126 4.74 -2.91 -7.52
C ALA A 126 5.75 -4.06 -7.62
N GLU A 127 6.88 -3.87 -8.30
CA GLU A 127 7.95 -4.86 -8.40
C GLU A 127 8.75 -4.95 -7.09
N LEU A 128 9.09 -3.80 -6.49
CA LEU A 128 9.82 -3.77 -5.22
C LEU A 128 9.04 -4.41 -4.07
N PHE A 129 7.73 -4.22 -4.05
CA PHE A 129 6.84 -4.72 -3.00
C PHE A 129 5.83 -5.73 -3.52
N GLY A 130 6.24 -6.57 -4.49
CA GLY A 130 5.38 -7.55 -5.17
C GLY A 130 4.53 -8.38 -4.21
N SER A 131 5.10 -8.85 -3.10
CA SER A 131 4.38 -9.66 -2.11
C SER A 131 3.19 -8.90 -1.49
N ILE A 132 3.29 -7.60 -1.28
CA ILE A 132 2.20 -6.76 -0.74
C ILE A 132 1.10 -6.60 -1.80
N PHE A 133 1.50 -6.33 -3.04
CA PHE A 133 0.54 -6.16 -4.15
C PHE A 133 -0.15 -7.47 -4.52
N ASP A 134 0.53 -8.61 -4.48
CA ASP A 134 -0.06 -9.92 -4.69
C ASP A 134 -1.08 -10.25 -3.59
N TRP A 135 -0.79 -9.91 -2.34
CA TRP A 135 -1.74 -10.07 -1.25
C TRP A 135 -2.98 -9.17 -1.42
N LEU A 136 -2.80 -7.93 -1.88
CA LEU A 136 -3.93 -7.03 -2.21
C LEU A 136 -4.80 -7.60 -3.34
N LYS A 137 -4.20 -8.18 -4.39
CA LYS A 137 -4.94 -8.84 -5.47
C LYS A 137 -5.75 -10.04 -4.97
N LEU A 138 -5.20 -10.81 -4.02
CA LEU A 138 -5.94 -11.90 -3.38
C LEU A 138 -7.13 -11.40 -2.56
N LEU A 139 -7.01 -10.27 -1.87
CA LEU A 139 -8.14 -9.65 -1.16
C LEU A 139 -9.25 -9.24 -2.12
N ASP A 140 -8.90 -8.63 -3.26
CA ASP A 140 -9.86 -8.26 -4.30
C ASP A 140 -10.62 -9.48 -4.83
N LEU A 141 -9.93 -10.58 -5.13
CA LEU A 141 -10.54 -11.82 -5.54
C LEU A 141 -11.53 -12.35 -4.48
N ASN A 142 -11.13 -12.33 -3.20
CA ASN A 142 -11.98 -12.75 -2.09
C ASN A 142 -13.27 -11.93 -2.00
N ILE A 143 -13.17 -10.60 -2.18
CA ILE A 143 -14.34 -9.71 -2.18
C ILE A 143 -15.33 -10.11 -3.28
N TRP A 144 -14.86 -10.37 -4.50
CA TRP A 144 -15.69 -10.81 -5.60
C TRP A 144 -16.38 -12.14 -5.34
N VAL A 145 -15.68 -13.12 -4.75
CA VAL A 145 -16.23 -14.42 -4.38
C VAL A 145 -17.33 -14.26 -3.32
N ILE A 146 -17.10 -13.48 -2.28
CA ILE A 146 -18.07 -13.21 -1.22
C ILE A 146 -19.31 -12.52 -1.80
N LEU A 147 -19.12 -11.54 -2.67
CA LEU A 147 -20.20 -10.77 -3.30
C LEU A 147 -21.07 -11.68 -4.18
N ALA A 148 -20.46 -12.57 -4.96
CA ALA A 148 -21.16 -13.55 -5.76
C ALA A 148 -21.98 -14.52 -4.88
N LEU A 149 -21.39 -15.01 -3.80
CA LEU A 149 -22.05 -15.93 -2.86
C LEU A 149 -23.23 -15.25 -2.16
N MET A 150 -23.05 -14.01 -1.69
CA MET A 150 -24.14 -13.22 -1.09
C MET A 150 -25.28 -13.00 -2.08
N THR A 151 -24.96 -12.69 -3.34
CA THR A 151 -25.96 -12.52 -4.39
C THR A 151 -26.76 -13.81 -4.63
N CYS A 152 -26.10 -14.96 -4.68
CA CYS A 152 -26.77 -16.25 -4.78
C CYS A 152 -27.73 -16.52 -3.62
N VAL A 153 -27.28 -16.29 -2.37
CA VAL A 153 -28.11 -16.48 -1.17
C VAL A 153 -29.32 -15.55 -1.22
N CYS A 154 -29.14 -14.29 -1.60
CA CYS A 154 -30.22 -13.32 -1.77
C CYS A 154 -31.25 -13.79 -2.80
N CYS A 155 -30.80 -14.29 -3.96
CA CYS A 155 -31.68 -14.83 -4.97
C CYS A 155 -32.51 -16.03 -4.45
N PHE A 156 -31.89 -16.97 -3.75
CA PHE A 156 -32.61 -18.11 -3.14
C PHE A 156 -33.62 -17.64 -2.10
N THR A 157 -33.31 -16.68 -1.29
CA THR A 157 -34.21 -16.12 -0.27
C THR A 157 -35.44 -15.47 -0.94
N ILE A 158 -35.25 -14.69 -1.99
CA ILE A 158 -36.32 -14.04 -2.73
C ILE A 158 -37.22 -15.10 -3.40
N ILE A 159 -36.63 -16.09 -4.05
CA ILE A 159 -37.38 -17.18 -4.70
C ILE A 159 -38.22 -17.93 -3.67
N SER A 160 -37.63 -18.29 -2.52
CA SER A 160 -38.36 -19.00 -1.44
C SER A 160 -39.49 -18.17 -0.89
N GLY A 161 -39.27 -16.87 -0.64
CA GLY A 161 -40.31 -15.95 -0.17
C GLY A 161 -41.48 -15.82 -1.15
N LEU A 162 -41.16 -15.67 -2.44
CA LEU A 162 -42.20 -15.63 -3.49
C LEU A 162 -42.99 -16.95 -3.59
N LEU A 163 -42.31 -18.09 -3.46
CA LEU A 163 -42.96 -19.41 -3.51
C LEU A 163 -43.93 -19.59 -2.33
N ILE A 164 -43.53 -19.20 -1.13
CA ILE A 164 -44.40 -19.23 0.07
C ILE A 164 -45.62 -18.33 -0.16
N LEU A 165 -45.41 -17.10 -0.63
CA LEU A 165 -46.50 -16.15 -0.89
C LEU A 165 -47.48 -16.68 -1.96
N ILE A 166 -46.98 -17.30 -3.02
CA ILE A 166 -47.83 -17.92 -4.05
C ILE A 166 -48.65 -19.08 -3.46
N LEU A 167 -48.03 -19.95 -2.66
CA LEU A 167 -48.72 -21.08 -2.02
C LEU A 167 -49.80 -20.59 -1.06
N GLU A 168 -49.56 -19.58 -0.26
CA GLU A 168 -50.52 -18.99 0.66
C GLU A 168 -51.72 -18.38 -0.07
N LYS A 169 -51.49 -17.76 -1.21
CA LYS A 169 -52.53 -17.11 -2.01
C LYS A 169 -53.18 -18.02 -3.10
N THR A 170 -52.83 -19.30 -3.12
CA THR A 170 -53.34 -20.25 -4.13
C THR A 170 -54.87 -20.29 -4.20
N SER A 171 -55.55 -20.26 -3.04
CA SER A 171 -57.02 -20.21 -2.97
C SER A 171 -57.59 -18.96 -3.65
N THR A 172 -56.99 -17.80 -3.41
CA THR A 172 -57.40 -16.52 -4.02
C THR A 172 -57.14 -16.50 -5.52
N ILE A 173 -56.03 -17.08 -5.96
CA ILE A 173 -55.69 -17.22 -7.38
C ILE A 173 -56.70 -18.15 -8.06
N GLY A 174 -57.10 -19.25 -7.40
CA GLY A 174 -58.12 -20.17 -7.88
C GLY A 174 -59.49 -19.50 -8.05
N LEU A 175 -59.92 -18.70 -7.08
CA LEU A 175 -61.13 -17.92 -7.13
C LEU A 175 -61.15 -16.90 -8.29
N LEU A 176 -60.07 -16.14 -8.43
CA LEU A 176 -59.93 -15.18 -9.54
C LEU A 176 -59.98 -15.83 -10.90
N LYS A 177 -59.41 -17.03 -11.01
CA LYS A 177 -59.42 -17.82 -12.26
C LYS A 177 -60.80 -18.39 -12.56
N ALA A 178 -61.55 -18.79 -11.53
CA ALA A 178 -62.94 -19.27 -11.66
C ALA A 178 -63.91 -18.16 -12.13
N VAL A 179 -63.65 -16.91 -11.73
CA VAL A 179 -64.43 -15.72 -12.18
C VAL A 179 -63.99 -15.24 -13.57
N GLY A 180 -62.99 -15.92 -14.21
CA GLY A 180 -62.58 -15.63 -15.58
C GLY A 180 -61.38 -14.67 -15.71
N ALA A 181 -60.67 -14.41 -14.66
CA ALA A 181 -59.48 -13.56 -14.73
C ALA A 181 -58.36 -14.19 -15.58
N ARG A 182 -57.83 -13.43 -16.52
CA ARG A 182 -56.76 -13.86 -17.42
C ARG A 182 -55.44 -14.06 -16.69
N SER A 183 -54.73 -15.15 -16.92
CA SER A 183 -53.49 -15.50 -16.23
C SER A 183 -52.41 -14.39 -16.27
N GLY A 184 -52.42 -13.57 -17.34
CA GLY A 184 -51.52 -12.40 -17.44
C GLY A 184 -51.86 -11.28 -16.46
N LEU A 185 -53.13 -11.09 -16.11
CA LEU A 185 -53.57 -10.09 -15.14
C LEU A 185 -53.22 -10.51 -13.72
N ILE A 186 -53.43 -11.81 -13.41
CA ILE A 186 -53.04 -12.39 -12.13
C ILE A 186 -51.53 -12.25 -11.91
N ARG A 187 -50.71 -12.57 -12.91
CA ARG A 187 -49.25 -12.41 -12.82
C ARG A 187 -48.84 -10.94 -12.58
N LYS A 188 -49.47 -9.98 -13.25
CA LYS A 188 -49.20 -8.55 -13.02
C LYS A 188 -49.50 -8.12 -11.58
N ILE A 189 -50.62 -8.54 -11.02
CA ILE A 189 -50.99 -8.22 -9.63
C ILE A 189 -49.93 -8.71 -8.66
N TYR A 190 -49.44 -9.95 -8.80
CA TYR A 190 -48.46 -10.53 -7.87
C TYR A 190 -47.01 -10.10 -8.10
N VAL A 191 -46.71 -9.47 -9.23
CA VAL A 191 -45.37 -8.87 -9.46
C VAL A 191 -45.29 -7.46 -8.93
N PHE A 192 -46.42 -6.74 -8.83
CA PHE A 192 -46.45 -5.35 -8.33
C PHE A 192 -46.94 -5.24 -6.88
N TYR A 193 -47.29 -6.33 -6.23
CA TYR A 193 -47.64 -6.38 -4.83
C TYR A 193 -46.39 -6.70 -3.99
#